data_27904a789c6f729f4b5eeec4dc1398d7
#
_entry.id   27904a789c6f729f4b5eeec4dc1398d7
#
_cell.length_a   1.000
_cell.length_b   1.000
_cell.length_c   1.000
_cell.angle_alpha   90.00
_cell.angle_beta   90.00
_cell.angle_gamma   90.00
#
_symmetry.space_group_name_H-M   'P 1'
#
loop_
_entity.id
_entity.type
_entity.pdbx_description
1 polymer ?
#
loop_
_entity_poly.entity_id
_entity_poly.type
_entity_poly.pdbx_seq_one_letter_code
_entity_poly.pdbx_strand_id
1 'polypeptide(L)'
;SKGYNAPISEEAEFAYTTALNHLLRSDSHNKFMVGSRTYLFWASSNSEASKESENSLFSLLGRIEEENDDPNRRIKLVYDTFQSIYNGKLSANDDDKFFILGLAPNSARIAVVYWNEMPLREFAGLISKHFTDMEMVDTRKDKKPYLGLHSILGNVTLGGKSSDATPNLPDAVVRSIFQGLPYPASLFQACIRRIRAEQSVNIVRAAIIKAYLNRLNENNNHKKLDVMLDKENQNQGYLCGRLFAVLDKIQEDANGIHSIRERYMNAASATPSMVFATVLNLSTHHIEKLNPGGQVFYEKLKQEIISKLDAKGFPPHLNLQDQGRFFVGYYHQRQDLFMNKENKEMELSL
;
A
#
# COMPACT_ATOMS: atom_id res chain seq x y z
N SER A 1 -45.29 21.16 -0.86
CA SER A 1 -45.07 21.26 -2.30
C SER A 1 -43.65 20.76 -2.64
N LYS A 2 -43.56 19.92 -3.68
CA LYS A 2 -42.30 19.27 -4.09
C LYS A 2 -41.22 20.27 -4.60
N GLY A 3 -41.56 21.51 -4.88
CA GLY A 3 -40.63 22.50 -5.46
C GLY A 3 -39.76 23.28 -4.47
N TYR A 4 -40.04 23.22 -3.17
CA TYR A 4 -39.27 24.00 -2.19
C TYR A 4 -37.92 23.35 -1.78
N ASN A 5 -37.69 22.07 -2.10
CA ASN A 5 -36.49 21.36 -1.68
C ASN A 5 -35.36 21.39 -2.71
N ALA A 6 -35.58 21.92 -3.90
CA ALA A 6 -34.57 22.03 -4.95
C ALA A 6 -34.85 23.31 -5.77
N PRO A 7 -34.38 24.49 -5.31
CA PRO A 7 -34.58 25.76 -5.99
C PRO A 7 -33.60 25.91 -7.17
N ILE A 8 -33.75 25.06 -8.19
CA ILE A 8 -32.97 25.09 -9.44
C ILE A 8 -33.91 25.33 -10.62
N SER A 9 -33.44 25.99 -11.65
CA SER A 9 -34.18 26.19 -12.90
C SER A 9 -34.33 24.85 -13.67
N GLU A 10 -35.36 24.76 -14.51
CA GLU A 10 -35.53 23.62 -15.43
C GLU A 10 -34.34 23.45 -16.37
N GLU A 11 -33.72 24.55 -16.79
CA GLU A 11 -32.51 24.53 -17.61
C GLU A 11 -31.32 23.93 -16.84
N ALA A 12 -31.12 24.30 -15.57
CA ALA A 12 -30.08 23.73 -14.73
C ALA A 12 -30.33 22.25 -14.44
N GLU A 13 -31.59 21.85 -14.20
CA GLU A 13 -31.96 20.44 -14.04
C GLU A 13 -31.65 19.63 -15.31
N PHE A 14 -32.02 20.13 -16.46
CA PHE A 14 -31.70 19.49 -17.74
C PHE A 14 -30.19 19.38 -17.96
N ALA A 15 -29.44 20.43 -17.70
CA ALA A 15 -27.99 20.45 -17.87
C ALA A 15 -27.28 19.42 -16.99
N TYR A 16 -27.54 19.41 -15.68
CA TYR A 16 -26.82 18.45 -14.79
C TYR A 16 -27.29 17.01 -15.00
N THR A 17 -28.57 16.75 -15.29
CA THR A 17 -29.03 15.39 -15.59
C THR A 17 -28.45 14.85 -16.89
N THR A 18 -28.32 15.70 -17.91
CA THR A 18 -27.68 15.32 -19.17
C THR A 18 -26.19 14.99 -18.95
N ALA A 19 -25.46 15.84 -18.22
CA ALA A 19 -24.06 15.61 -17.88
C ALA A 19 -23.89 14.34 -17.04
N LEU A 20 -24.73 14.12 -16.03
CA LEU A 20 -24.71 12.95 -15.19
C LEU A 20 -24.95 11.66 -15.99
N ASN A 21 -25.96 11.67 -16.86
CA ASN A 21 -26.27 10.55 -17.74
C ASN A 21 -25.12 10.24 -18.71
N HIS A 22 -24.43 11.28 -19.21
CA HIS A 22 -23.25 11.10 -20.05
C HIS A 22 -22.11 10.43 -19.29
N LEU A 23 -21.79 10.90 -18.09
CA LEU A 23 -20.72 10.35 -17.25
C LEU A 23 -21.05 8.92 -16.76
N LEU A 24 -22.31 8.58 -16.61
CA LEU A 24 -22.77 7.24 -16.17
C LEU A 24 -22.85 6.20 -17.28
N ARG A 25 -22.71 6.57 -18.54
CA ARG A 25 -22.74 5.62 -19.67
C ARG A 25 -21.76 4.47 -19.47
N SER A 26 -22.09 3.28 -20.00
CA SER A 26 -21.24 2.08 -19.89
C SER A 26 -19.83 2.29 -20.44
N ASP A 27 -19.71 3.07 -21.52
CA ASP A 27 -18.48 3.40 -22.23
C ASP A 27 -17.74 4.63 -21.66
N SER A 28 -18.19 5.22 -20.55
CA SER A 28 -17.56 6.39 -19.97
C SER A 28 -16.21 6.06 -19.34
N HIS A 29 -15.17 6.80 -19.72
CA HIS A 29 -13.83 6.77 -19.12
C HIS A 29 -13.71 7.66 -17.86
N ASN A 30 -14.73 8.45 -17.54
CA ASN A 30 -14.78 9.38 -16.42
C ASN A 30 -15.49 8.79 -15.20
N LYS A 31 -15.48 7.45 -15.06
CA LYS A 31 -16.05 6.75 -13.91
C LYS A 31 -15.24 5.53 -13.51
N PHE A 32 -15.35 5.18 -12.24
CA PHE A 32 -14.91 3.90 -11.72
C PHE A 32 -15.90 3.38 -10.67
N MET A 33 -15.92 2.08 -10.48
CA MET A 33 -16.81 1.42 -9.51
C MET A 33 -16.01 0.72 -8.42
N VAL A 34 -16.44 0.90 -7.18
CA VAL A 34 -15.88 0.19 -6.04
C VAL A 34 -17.03 -0.34 -5.17
N GLY A 35 -17.19 -1.65 -5.12
CA GLY A 35 -18.35 -2.27 -4.50
C GLY A 35 -19.64 -1.85 -5.23
N SER A 36 -20.61 -1.36 -4.47
CA SER A 36 -21.89 -0.84 -4.99
C SER A 36 -21.85 0.66 -5.35
N ARG A 37 -20.70 1.31 -5.28
CA ARG A 37 -20.56 2.75 -5.47
C ARG A 37 -19.94 3.08 -6.80
N THR A 38 -20.42 4.16 -7.41
CA THR A 38 -19.89 4.71 -8.65
C THR A 38 -19.29 6.09 -8.37
N TYR A 39 -18.05 6.28 -8.72
CA TYR A 39 -17.37 7.56 -8.66
C TYR A 39 -17.25 8.12 -10.06
N LEU A 40 -17.69 9.35 -10.23
CA LEU A 40 -17.54 10.14 -11.46
C LEU A 40 -16.47 11.20 -11.22
N PHE A 41 -15.70 11.52 -12.24
CA PHE A 41 -14.68 12.54 -12.14
C PHE A 41 -14.55 13.32 -13.46
N TRP A 42 -14.17 14.60 -13.36
CA TRP A 42 -13.95 15.46 -14.53
C TRP A 42 -13.08 16.67 -14.13
N ALA A 43 -12.48 17.29 -15.12
CA ALA A 43 -11.77 18.56 -14.98
C ALA A 43 -12.62 19.73 -15.47
N SER A 44 -12.36 20.95 -14.96
CA SER A 44 -13.11 22.16 -15.35
C SER A 44 -12.75 22.69 -16.71
N SER A 45 -11.60 22.31 -17.28
CA SER A 45 -11.09 22.85 -18.54
C SER A 45 -10.69 21.74 -19.51
N ASN A 46 -10.41 22.15 -20.75
CA ASN A 46 -9.88 21.28 -21.81
C ASN A 46 -8.35 21.41 -21.97
N SER A 47 -7.64 21.92 -20.95
CA SER A 47 -6.18 21.97 -20.97
C SER A 47 -5.57 20.57 -21.13
N GLU A 48 -4.34 20.50 -21.61
CA GLU A 48 -3.63 19.23 -21.73
C GLU A 48 -3.51 18.53 -20.37
N ALA A 49 -3.16 19.29 -19.32
CA ALA A 49 -3.09 18.78 -17.95
C ALA A 49 -4.43 18.20 -17.46
N SER A 50 -5.55 18.85 -17.78
CA SER A 50 -6.90 18.38 -17.45
C SER A 50 -7.23 17.06 -18.12
N LYS A 51 -7.02 16.94 -19.43
CA LYS A 51 -7.27 15.71 -20.20
C LYS A 51 -6.39 14.55 -19.76
N GLU A 52 -5.10 14.79 -19.56
CA GLU A 52 -4.18 13.76 -19.08
C GLU A 52 -4.50 13.31 -17.66
N SER A 53 -5.00 14.21 -16.81
CA SER A 53 -5.45 13.87 -15.46
C SER A 53 -6.67 12.95 -15.48
N GLU A 54 -7.67 13.21 -16.34
CA GLU A 54 -8.85 12.36 -16.50
C GLU A 54 -8.45 10.96 -16.99
N ASN A 55 -7.64 10.88 -18.05
CA ASN A 55 -7.16 9.61 -18.60
C ASN A 55 -6.35 8.81 -17.58
N SER A 56 -5.46 9.48 -16.85
CA SER A 56 -4.62 8.85 -15.84
C SER A 56 -5.42 8.36 -14.65
N LEU A 57 -6.41 9.13 -14.18
CA LEU A 57 -7.21 8.73 -13.02
C LEU A 57 -8.03 7.47 -13.31
N PHE A 58 -8.55 7.33 -14.52
CA PHE A 58 -9.22 6.10 -14.94
C PHE A 58 -8.28 4.88 -14.84
N SER A 59 -7.03 5.03 -15.25
CA SER A 59 -6.02 3.97 -15.14
C SER A 59 -5.65 3.61 -13.69
N LEU A 60 -5.67 4.59 -12.77
CA LEU A 60 -5.39 4.36 -11.34
C LEU A 60 -6.50 3.59 -10.63
N LEU A 61 -7.75 3.88 -10.96
CA LEU A 61 -8.93 3.47 -10.21
C LEU A 61 -9.81 2.48 -10.98
N GLY A 62 -9.74 2.50 -12.31
CA GLY A 62 -10.52 1.64 -13.18
C GLY A 62 -10.12 0.17 -13.06
N ARG A 63 -11.05 -0.71 -13.39
CA ARG A 63 -10.80 -2.15 -13.49
C ARG A 63 -10.10 -2.41 -14.82
N ILE A 64 -8.98 -3.13 -14.77
CA ILE A 64 -8.28 -3.55 -15.99
C ILE A 64 -9.03 -4.77 -16.54
N GLU A 65 -9.67 -4.63 -17.68
CA GLU A 65 -10.43 -5.70 -18.34
C GLU A 65 -9.60 -6.47 -19.39
N GLU A 66 -8.43 -5.98 -19.79
CA GLU A 66 -7.59 -6.61 -20.80
C GLU A 66 -6.47 -7.46 -20.20
N GLU A 67 -6.49 -8.76 -20.48
CA GLU A 67 -5.50 -9.74 -20.00
C GLU A 67 -4.06 -9.50 -20.49
N ASN A 68 -3.86 -8.69 -21.53
CA ASN A 68 -2.58 -8.53 -22.24
C ASN A 68 -1.82 -7.24 -21.93
N ASP A 69 -2.32 -6.36 -21.06
CA ASP A 69 -1.66 -5.10 -20.75
C ASP A 69 -1.00 -5.15 -19.36
N ASP A 70 0.24 -4.69 -19.26
CA ASP A 70 0.94 -4.60 -17.97
C ASP A 70 0.27 -3.53 -17.09
N PRO A 71 -0.48 -3.94 -16.04
CA PRO A 71 -1.16 -2.97 -15.17
C PRO A 71 -0.19 -2.00 -14.50
N ASN A 72 1.07 -2.36 -14.38
CA ASN A 72 2.08 -1.52 -13.72
C ASN A 72 2.58 -0.41 -14.64
N ARG A 73 2.63 -0.65 -15.95
CA ARG A 73 2.98 0.37 -16.92
C ARG A 73 1.96 1.51 -16.87
N ARG A 74 0.68 1.19 -16.81
CA ARG A 74 -0.40 2.19 -16.69
C ARG A 74 -0.28 2.98 -15.40
N ILE A 75 -0.09 2.30 -14.26
CA ILE A 75 0.05 2.96 -12.96
C ILE A 75 1.30 3.85 -12.90
N LYS A 76 2.40 3.43 -13.54
CA LYS A 76 3.59 4.28 -13.67
C LYS A 76 3.29 5.56 -14.47
N LEU A 77 2.58 5.44 -15.60
CA LEU A 77 2.17 6.61 -16.38
C LEU A 77 1.31 7.58 -15.58
N VAL A 78 0.39 7.06 -14.76
CA VAL A 78 -0.41 7.87 -13.82
C VAL A 78 0.50 8.67 -12.88
N TYR A 79 1.43 8.00 -12.23
CA TYR A 79 2.38 8.67 -11.33
C TYR A 79 3.18 9.75 -12.06
N ASP A 80 3.76 9.44 -13.22
CA ASP A 80 4.57 10.38 -14.01
C ASP A 80 3.75 11.59 -14.46
N THR A 81 2.49 11.40 -14.86
CA THR A 81 1.56 12.47 -15.22
C THR A 81 1.29 13.41 -14.04
N PHE A 82 0.88 12.87 -12.91
CA PHE A 82 0.56 13.70 -11.74
C PHE A 82 1.79 14.37 -11.15
N GLN A 83 2.96 13.71 -11.18
CA GLN A 83 4.23 14.34 -10.82
C GLN A 83 4.58 15.50 -11.77
N SER A 84 4.34 15.36 -13.06
CA SER A 84 4.60 16.40 -14.05
C SER A 84 3.71 17.62 -13.84
N ILE A 85 2.44 17.41 -13.48
CA ILE A 85 1.50 18.50 -13.14
C ILE A 85 1.92 19.16 -11.82
N TYR A 86 2.20 18.39 -10.79
CA TYR A 86 2.59 18.90 -9.48
C TYR A 86 3.87 19.75 -9.53
N ASN A 87 4.86 19.29 -10.28
CA ASN A 87 6.14 19.97 -10.46
C ASN A 87 6.10 21.09 -11.52
N GLY A 88 4.94 21.33 -12.16
CA GLY A 88 4.77 22.37 -13.17
C GLY A 88 5.42 22.09 -14.52
N LYS A 89 5.84 20.84 -14.80
CA LYS A 89 6.36 20.42 -16.11
C LYS A 89 5.23 20.34 -17.14
N LEU A 90 4.09 19.80 -16.74
CA LEU A 90 2.84 19.88 -17.48
C LEU A 90 2.02 21.02 -16.87
N SER A 91 1.84 22.09 -17.65
CA SER A 91 1.24 23.32 -17.13
C SER A 91 -0.27 23.13 -16.90
N ALA A 92 -0.69 23.22 -15.65
CA ALA A 92 -2.08 23.44 -15.28
C ALA A 92 -2.29 24.93 -15.05
N ASN A 93 -3.41 25.47 -15.54
CA ASN A 93 -3.79 26.85 -15.25
C ASN A 93 -4.21 26.97 -13.77
N ASP A 94 -4.04 28.12 -13.16
CA ASP A 94 -4.41 28.35 -11.76
C ASP A 94 -5.90 28.11 -11.50
N ASP A 95 -6.76 28.31 -12.52
CA ASP A 95 -8.21 28.10 -12.45
C ASP A 95 -8.63 26.65 -12.79
N ASP A 96 -7.70 25.79 -13.20
CA ASP A 96 -8.03 24.39 -13.50
C ASP A 96 -8.41 23.66 -12.22
N LYS A 97 -9.65 23.17 -12.17
CA LYS A 97 -10.20 22.41 -11.04
C LYS A 97 -10.46 20.96 -11.45
N PHE A 98 -10.36 20.07 -10.48
CA PHE A 98 -10.73 18.67 -10.62
C PHE A 98 -11.88 18.35 -9.67
N PHE A 99 -12.83 17.58 -10.17
CA PHE A 99 -14.07 17.24 -9.48
C PHE A 99 -14.21 15.73 -9.35
N ILE A 100 -14.70 15.25 -8.21
CA ILE A 100 -15.03 13.86 -7.98
C ILE A 100 -16.39 13.78 -7.27
N LEU A 101 -17.32 13.01 -7.84
CA LEU A 101 -18.66 12.78 -7.33
C LEU A 101 -18.87 11.29 -7.07
N GLY A 102 -19.06 10.89 -5.82
CA GLY A 102 -19.38 9.52 -5.42
C GLY A 102 -20.90 9.34 -5.26
N LEU A 103 -21.42 8.33 -5.93
CA LEU A 103 -22.83 7.97 -5.95
C LEU A 103 -23.04 6.57 -5.39
N ALA A 104 -24.09 6.36 -4.61
CA ALA A 104 -24.51 5.06 -4.10
C ALA A 104 -25.99 4.82 -4.33
N PRO A 105 -26.42 3.57 -4.62
CA PRO A 105 -27.82 3.20 -4.63
C PRO A 105 -28.43 3.41 -3.23
N ASN A 106 -29.62 4.02 -3.20
CA ASN A 106 -30.40 4.20 -1.99
C ASN A 106 -31.89 3.90 -2.30
N SER A 107 -32.25 2.62 -2.29
CA SER A 107 -33.56 2.14 -2.73
C SER A 107 -33.88 2.62 -4.16
N ALA A 108 -34.94 3.40 -4.36
CA ALA A 108 -35.33 3.98 -5.65
C ALA A 108 -34.61 5.33 -5.96
N ARG A 109 -33.61 5.72 -5.19
CA ARG A 109 -32.92 7.00 -5.31
C ARG A 109 -31.41 6.79 -5.42
N ILE A 110 -30.69 7.83 -5.84
CA ILE A 110 -29.23 7.90 -5.81
C ILE A 110 -28.85 8.83 -4.66
N ALA A 111 -27.97 8.36 -3.79
CA ALA A 111 -27.36 9.18 -2.75
C ALA A 111 -25.99 9.70 -3.19
N VAL A 112 -25.73 10.97 -2.98
CA VAL A 112 -24.38 11.53 -3.07
C VAL A 112 -23.64 11.18 -1.78
N VAL A 113 -22.61 10.34 -1.90
CA VAL A 113 -21.83 9.85 -0.75
C VAL A 113 -20.45 10.49 -0.65
N TYR A 114 -20.02 11.12 -1.75
CA TYR A 114 -18.74 11.79 -1.83
C TYR A 114 -18.82 12.98 -2.79
N TRP A 115 -18.23 14.09 -2.40
CA TRP A 115 -17.99 15.25 -3.26
C TRP A 115 -16.63 15.82 -2.94
N ASN A 116 -15.87 16.09 -3.97
CA ASN A 116 -14.59 16.78 -3.85
C ASN A 116 -14.41 17.73 -5.03
N GLU A 117 -13.96 18.93 -4.75
CA GLU A 117 -13.60 19.98 -5.69
C GLU A 117 -12.30 20.61 -5.22
N MET A 118 -11.30 20.66 -6.05
CA MET A 118 -10.02 21.28 -5.69
C MET A 118 -9.24 21.73 -6.92
N PRO A 119 -8.23 22.62 -6.77
CA PRO A 119 -7.30 22.95 -7.83
C PRO A 119 -6.60 21.67 -8.35
N LEU A 120 -6.47 21.57 -9.69
CA LEU A 120 -5.86 20.39 -10.32
C LEU A 120 -4.44 20.11 -9.81
N ARG A 121 -3.65 21.17 -9.58
CA ARG A 121 -2.30 21.04 -9.04
C ARG A 121 -2.27 20.46 -7.63
N GLU A 122 -3.20 20.88 -6.78
CA GLU A 122 -3.35 20.32 -5.42
C GLU A 122 -3.74 18.84 -5.49
N PHE A 123 -4.71 18.50 -6.33
CA PHE A 123 -5.11 17.11 -6.57
C PHE A 123 -3.93 16.25 -7.03
N ALA A 124 -3.14 16.76 -7.98
CA ALA A 124 -1.92 16.09 -8.46
C ALA A 124 -0.92 15.83 -7.32
N GLY A 125 -0.75 16.78 -6.41
CA GLY A 125 0.09 16.62 -5.21
C GLY A 125 -0.40 15.51 -4.29
N LEU A 126 -1.71 15.39 -4.08
CA LEU A 126 -2.31 14.33 -3.25
C LEU A 126 -2.13 12.93 -3.87
N ILE A 127 -2.30 12.81 -5.18
CA ILE A 127 -2.05 11.55 -5.89
C ILE A 127 -0.57 11.18 -5.82
N SER A 128 0.33 12.13 -6.03
CA SER A 128 1.78 11.92 -5.91
C SER A 128 2.17 11.49 -4.50
N LYS A 129 1.58 12.13 -3.48
CA LYS A 129 1.77 11.76 -2.06
C LYS A 129 1.31 10.31 -1.80
N HIS A 130 0.17 9.89 -2.35
CA HIS A 130 -0.29 8.51 -2.22
C HIS A 130 0.75 7.51 -2.73
N PHE A 131 1.32 7.74 -3.92
CA PHE A 131 2.35 6.86 -4.47
C PHE A 131 3.62 6.84 -3.63
N THR A 132 4.09 8.00 -3.16
CA THR A 132 5.26 8.10 -2.28
C THR A 132 5.05 7.37 -0.96
N ASP A 133 3.86 7.49 -0.36
CA ASP A 133 3.53 6.79 0.88
C ASP A 133 3.51 5.27 0.70
N MET A 134 3.07 4.79 -0.47
CA MET A 134 2.98 3.36 -0.80
C MET A 134 4.28 2.79 -1.40
N GLU A 135 5.30 3.62 -1.65
CA GLU A 135 6.55 3.15 -2.22
C GLU A 135 7.27 2.16 -1.28
N MET A 136 7.74 1.04 -1.83
CA MET A 136 8.48 0.01 -1.13
C MET A 136 9.55 -0.57 -2.03
N VAL A 137 10.68 -0.98 -1.45
CA VAL A 137 11.72 -1.73 -2.14
C VAL A 137 11.14 -3.01 -2.75
N ASP A 138 11.46 -3.25 -4.02
CA ASP A 138 11.04 -4.43 -4.75
C ASP A 138 12.23 -5.00 -5.54
N THR A 139 12.67 -6.19 -5.18
CA THR A 139 13.79 -6.89 -5.82
C THR A 139 13.36 -7.83 -6.95
N ARG A 140 12.04 -7.95 -7.19
CA ARG A 140 11.53 -8.82 -8.25
C ARG A 140 11.87 -8.27 -9.63
N LYS A 141 12.07 -9.17 -10.59
CA LYS A 141 12.31 -8.81 -12.00
C LYS A 141 11.15 -8.02 -12.59
N ASP A 142 9.91 -8.47 -12.30
CA ASP A 142 8.67 -7.78 -12.70
C ASP A 142 8.23 -6.82 -11.59
N LYS A 143 8.91 -5.69 -11.50
CA LYS A 143 8.63 -4.68 -10.47
C LYS A 143 7.23 -4.11 -10.61
N LYS A 144 6.50 -4.07 -9.47
CA LYS A 144 5.17 -3.46 -9.35
C LYS A 144 5.19 -2.34 -8.29
N PRO A 145 5.98 -1.26 -8.52
CA PRO A 145 6.26 -0.27 -7.48
C PRO A 145 5.06 0.64 -7.18
N TYR A 146 4.10 0.72 -8.11
CA TYR A 146 2.95 1.63 -7.99
C TYR A 146 1.68 0.84 -7.71
N LEU A 147 0.90 1.25 -6.71
CA LEU A 147 -0.24 0.51 -6.22
C LEU A 147 -1.55 1.26 -6.47
N GLY A 148 -2.42 0.67 -7.28
CA GLY A 148 -3.78 1.14 -7.49
C GLY A 148 -4.75 0.66 -6.41
N LEU A 149 -5.94 1.27 -6.38
CA LEU A 149 -6.98 0.99 -5.38
C LEU A 149 -7.39 -0.50 -5.33
N HIS A 150 -7.56 -1.14 -6.48
CA HIS A 150 -7.94 -2.55 -6.55
C HIS A 150 -6.88 -3.49 -5.96
N SER A 151 -5.60 -3.19 -6.19
CA SER A 151 -4.49 -3.94 -5.59
C SER A 151 -4.48 -3.82 -4.06
N ILE A 152 -4.66 -2.60 -3.54
CA ILE A 152 -4.72 -2.33 -2.11
C ILE A 152 -5.87 -3.10 -1.47
N LEU A 153 -7.09 -2.98 -2.00
CA LEU A 153 -8.27 -3.64 -1.46
C LEU A 153 -8.22 -5.15 -1.59
N GLY A 154 -7.77 -5.69 -2.72
CA GLY A 154 -7.63 -7.13 -2.93
C GLY A 154 -6.66 -7.79 -1.95
N ASN A 155 -5.56 -7.12 -1.60
CA ASN A 155 -4.58 -7.68 -0.68
C ASN A 155 -5.02 -7.77 0.80
N VAL A 156 -6.15 -7.17 1.15
CA VAL A 156 -6.73 -7.23 2.50
C VAL A 156 -8.01 -8.06 2.58
N THR A 157 -8.45 -8.66 1.47
CA THR A 157 -9.65 -9.53 1.38
C THR A 157 -9.28 -11.01 1.32
N LEU A 158 -10.20 -11.89 1.70
CA LEU A 158 -9.97 -13.34 1.73
C LEU A 158 -9.74 -13.91 0.33
N GLY A 159 -10.54 -13.49 -0.64
CA GLY A 159 -10.49 -14.01 -2.01
C GLY A 159 -9.54 -13.23 -2.94
N GLY A 160 -8.81 -12.24 -2.44
CA GLY A 160 -7.97 -11.37 -3.28
C GLY A 160 -8.76 -10.42 -4.18
N LYS A 161 -10.08 -10.37 -4.05
CA LYS A 161 -10.95 -9.53 -4.88
C LYS A 161 -11.29 -8.24 -4.14
N SER A 162 -11.09 -7.11 -4.79
CA SER A 162 -11.45 -5.79 -4.22
C SER A 162 -12.96 -5.65 -3.93
N SER A 163 -13.81 -6.39 -4.65
CA SER A 163 -15.25 -6.45 -4.42
C SER A 163 -15.63 -7.02 -3.06
N ASP A 164 -14.78 -7.85 -2.46
CA ASP A 164 -15.03 -8.52 -1.19
C ASP A 164 -14.62 -7.66 0.02
N ALA A 165 -14.14 -6.43 -0.24
CA ALA A 165 -13.83 -5.47 0.81
C ALA A 165 -15.11 -5.07 1.58
N THR A 166 -14.97 -4.85 2.90
CA THR A 166 -16.10 -4.38 3.72
C THR A 166 -16.67 -3.07 3.14
N PRO A 167 -18.00 -2.87 3.14
CA PRO A 167 -18.65 -1.81 2.36
C PRO A 167 -18.10 -0.39 2.54
N ASN A 168 -17.64 -0.03 3.73
CA ASN A 168 -17.14 1.31 4.03
C ASN A 168 -15.62 1.47 3.79
N LEU A 169 -14.89 0.38 3.58
CA LEU A 169 -13.45 0.42 3.43
C LEU A 169 -13.01 1.09 2.14
N PRO A 170 -13.60 0.78 0.97
CA PRO A 170 -13.24 1.44 -0.29
C PRO A 170 -13.36 2.96 -0.23
N ASP A 171 -14.45 3.48 0.32
CA ASP A 171 -14.66 4.93 0.44
C ASP A 171 -13.63 5.58 1.37
N ALA A 172 -13.31 4.94 2.48
CA ALA A 172 -12.32 5.47 3.42
C ALA A 172 -10.94 5.52 2.75
N VAL A 173 -10.57 4.52 1.95
CA VAL A 173 -9.31 4.52 1.18
C VAL A 173 -9.33 5.59 0.09
N VAL A 174 -10.43 5.74 -0.65
CA VAL A 174 -10.61 6.80 -1.65
C VAL A 174 -10.42 8.19 -1.02
N ARG A 175 -10.99 8.44 0.17
CA ARG A 175 -10.78 9.70 0.90
C ARG A 175 -9.32 9.90 1.30
N SER A 176 -8.63 8.84 1.71
CA SER A 176 -7.20 8.92 2.05
C SER A 176 -6.34 9.27 0.83
N ILE A 177 -6.72 8.79 -0.35
CA ILE A 177 -6.03 9.11 -1.62
C ILE A 177 -6.32 10.56 -2.04
N PHE A 178 -7.59 10.95 -2.12
CA PHE A 178 -8.02 12.21 -2.72
C PHE A 178 -8.04 13.41 -1.78
N GLN A 179 -7.96 13.20 -0.49
CA GLN A 179 -7.95 14.27 0.52
C GLN A 179 -6.68 14.26 1.39
N GLY A 180 -5.76 13.33 1.12
CA GLY A 180 -4.53 13.21 1.91
C GLY A 180 -4.75 12.80 3.37
N LEU A 181 -5.94 12.32 3.74
CA LEU A 181 -6.27 11.89 5.09
C LEU A 181 -5.44 10.65 5.50
N PRO A 182 -5.26 10.41 6.80
CA PRO A 182 -4.67 9.14 7.26
C PRO A 182 -5.42 7.94 6.68
N TYR A 183 -4.69 6.88 6.35
CA TYR A 183 -5.34 5.65 5.92
C TYR A 183 -6.20 5.07 7.04
N PRO A 184 -7.35 4.43 6.72
CA PRO A 184 -8.27 3.97 7.76
C PRO A 184 -7.67 2.83 8.59
N ALA A 185 -7.92 2.86 9.90
CA ALA A 185 -7.48 1.80 10.81
C ALA A 185 -8.04 0.41 10.41
N SER A 186 -9.22 0.38 9.78
CA SER A 186 -9.82 -0.85 9.24
C SER A 186 -9.00 -1.48 8.12
N LEU A 187 -8.34 -0.67 7.27
CA LEU A 187 -7.41 -1.15 6.24
C LEU A 187 -6.19 -1.82 6.89
N PHE A 188 -5.58 -1.14 7.85
CA PHE A 188 -4.42 -1.64 8.59
C PHE A 188 -4.74 -2.94 9.34
N GLN A 189 -5.86 -2.98 10.07
CA GLN A 189 -6.30 -4.18 10.79
C GLN A 189 -6.60 -5.35 9.85
N ALA A 190 -7.26 -5.08 8.71
CA ALA A 190 -7.54 -6.10 7.69
C ALA A 190 -6.22 -6.65 7.10
N CYS A 191 -5.23 -5.78 6.84
CA CYS A 191 -3.91 -6.15 6.38
C CYS A 191 -3.20 -7.08 7.39
N ILE A 192 -3.15 -6.73 8.67
CA ILE A 192 -2.56 -7.56 9.73
C ILE A 192 -3.26 -8.92 9.82
N ARG A 193 -4.61 -8.95 9.77
CA ARG A 193 -5.36 -10.22 9.78
C ARG A 193 -5.00 -11.11 8.59
N ARG A 194 -4.85 -10.53 7.39
CA ARG A 194 -4.47 -11.31 6.19
C ARG A 194 -3.05 -11.87 6.29
N ILE A 195 -2.10 -11.06 6.75
CA ILE A 195 -0.72 -11.54 6.99
C ILE A 195 -0.72 -12.72 7.95
N ARG A 196 -1.48 -12.63 9.06
CA ARG A 196 -1.55 -13.70 10.05
C ARG A 196 -2.21 -14.97 9.54
N ALA A 197 -3.25 -14.83 8.71
CA ALA A 197 -3.96 -15.96 8.14
C ALA A 197 -3.12 -16.71 7.08
N GLU A 198 -2.30 -15.98 6.31
CA GLU A 198 -1.52 -16.52 5.19
C GLU A 198 -0.02 -16.70 5.53
N GLN A 199 0.44 -16.23 6.70
CA GLN A 199 1.85 -16.15 7.08
C GLN A 199 2.72 -15.58 5.94
N SER A 200 2.22 -14.57 5.25
CA SER A 200 2.86 -13.98 4.08
C SER A 200 2.81 -12.46 4.11
N VAL A 201 3.99 -11.84 4.00
CA VAL A 201 4.14 -10.39 3.87
C VAL A 201 4.62 -10.09 2.45
N ASN A 202 3.68 -9.70 1.59
CA ASN A 202 4.00 -9.23 0.25
C ASN A 202 4.21 -7.71 0.22
N ILE A 203 4.68 -7.18 -0.92
CA ILE A 203 4.97 -5.75 -1.09
C ILE A 203 3.76 -4.86 -0.80
N VAL A 204 2.57 -5.25 -1.24
CA VAL A 204 1.34 -4.44 -1.07
C VAL A 204 0.99 -4.31 0.40
N ARG A 205 1.05 -5.41 1.15
CA ARG A 205 0.79 -5.43 2.60
C ARG A 205 1.82 -4.63 3.37
N ALA A 206 3.11 -4.75 3.03
CA ALA A 206 4.16 -3.94 3.62
C ALA A 206 3.98 -2.44 3.33
N ALA A 207 3.61 -2.08 2.09
CA ALA A 207 3.30 -0.72 1.68
C ALA A 207 2.10 -0.13 2.44
N ILE A 208 1.00 -0.88 2.58
CA ILE A 208 -0.17 -0.46 3.35
C ILE A 208 0.21 -0.14 4.80
N ILE A 209 0.98 -1.03 5.44
CA ILE A 209 1.42 -0.85 6.83
C ILE A 209 2.30 0.39 6.97
N LYS A 210 3.33 0.53 6.09
CA LYS A 210 4.22 1.69 6.08
C LYS A 210 3.43 2.99 5.89
N ALA A 211 2.57 3.05 4.88
CA ALA A 211 1.78 4.23 4.58
C ALA A 211 0.84 4.62 5.73
N TYR A 212 0.15 3.64 6.33
CA TYR A 212 -0.69 3.86 7.50
C TYR A 212 0.09 4.43 8.68
N LEU A 213 1.19 3.79 9.08
CA LEU A 213 1.97 4.19 10.24
C LEU A 213 2.64 5.55 10.02
N ASN A 214 3.13 5.83 8.81
CA ASN A 214 3.78 7.10 8.51
C ASN A 214 2.79 8.27 8.53
N ARG A 215 1.59 8.12 7.94
CA ARG A 215 0.56 9.16 8.00
C ARG A 215 -0.03 9.34 9.40
N LEU A 216 -0.22 8.27 10.16
CA LEU A 216 -0.68 8.35 11.54
C LEU A 216 0.28 9.14 12.43
N ASN A 217 1.58 9.04 12.17
CA ASN A 217 2.64 9.67 12.94
C ASN A 217 3.16 10.98 12.32
N GLU A 218 2.51 11.50 11.30
CA GLU A 218 2.97 12.70 10.58
C GLU A 218 3.10 13.92 11.52
N ASN A 219 2.27 13.99 12.56
CA ASN A 219 2.28 15.05 13.56
C ASN A 219 3.05 14.67 14.85
N ASN A 220 3.62 13.48 14.93
CA ASN A 220 4.38 13.00 16.07
C ASN A 220 5.86 12.87 15.68
N ASN A 221 6.78 13.22 16.58
CA ASN A 221 8.22 13.12 16.37
C ASN A 221 8.77 11.68 16.24
N HIS A 222 7.93 10.72 15.85
CA HIS A 222 8.38 9.36 15.61
C HIS A 222 9.02 9.24 14.22
N LYS A 223 10.16 8.53 14.18
CA LYS A 223 10.86 8.24 12.93
C LYS A 223 9.92 7.50 11.97
N LYS A 224 9.79 8.01 10.75
CA LYS A 224 9.03 7.36 9.68
C LYS A 224 9.71 6.06 9.26
N LEU A 225 8.92 5.10 8.80
CA LEU A 225 9.43 3.91 8.13
C LEU A 225 9.90 4.28 6.72
N ASP A 226 11.10 3.86 6.36
CA ASP A 226 11.71 4.11 5.06
C ASP A 226 11.16 3.18 3.97
N VAL A 227 11.54 3.43 2.72
CA VAL A 227 11.20 2.60 1.56
C VAL A 227 11.93 1.26 1.59
N MET A 228 13.14 1.25 2.14
CA MET A 228 14.04 0.09 2.22
C MET A 228 14.53 -0.15 3.66
N LEU A 229 15.38 -1.16 3.83
CA LEU A 229 15.93 -1.54 5.13
C LEU A 229 16.62 -0.36 5.81
N ASP A 230 16.10 0.03 6.97
CA ASP A 230 16.71 0.98 7.89
C ASP A 230 17.48 0.24 8.98
N LYS A 231 18.81 0.17 8.82
CA LYS A 231 19.70 -0.49 9.78
C LYS A 231 19.77 0.24 11.12
N GLU A 232 19.50 1.55 11.12
CA GLU A 232 19.56 2.38 12.33
C GLU A 232 18.23 2.48 13.08
N ASN A 233 17.24 1.72 12.65
CA ASN A 233 15.94 1.67 13.31
C ASN A 233 16.05 0.95 14.67
N GLN A 234 15.62 1.62 15.74
CA GLN A 234 15.68 1.13 17.12
C GLN A 234 14.33 0.62 17.62
N ASN A 235 13.27 0.62 16.78
CA ASN A 235 11.98 0.12 17.21
C ASN A 235 12.03 -1.39 17.41
N GLN A 236 11.63 -1.85 18.60
CA GLN A 236 11.74 -3.26 19.01
C GLN A 236 10.90 -4.20 18.13
N GLY A 237 9.71 -3.77 17.68
CA GLY A 237 8.90 -4.53 16.73
C GLY A 237 9.60 -4.72 15.39
N TYR A 238 10.16 -3.64 14.85
CA TYR A 238 10.92 -3.65 13.61
C TYR A 238 12.16 -4.56 13.69
N LEU A 239 12.94 -4.46 14.78
CA LEU A 239 14.12 -5.31 15.00
C LEU A 239 13.74 -6.79 15.14
N CYS A 240 12.66 -7.11 15.89
CA CYS A 240 12.14 -8.47 15.97
C CYS A 240 11.72 -8.99 14.57
N GLY A 241 11.10 -8.17 13.74
CA GLY A 241 10.76 -8.52 12.36
C GLY A 241 11.98 -8.82 11.50
N ARG A 242 13.01 -7.97 11.57
CA ARG A 242 14.31 -8.21 10.91
C ARG A 242 14.93 -9.53 11.33
N LEU A 243 15.04 -9.77 12.65
CA LEU A 243 15.62 -11.01 13.18
C LEU A 243 14.83 -12.22 12.71
N PHE A 244 13.50 -12.16 12.76
CA PHE A 244 12.65 -13.27 12.30
C PHE A 244 12.85 -13.58 10.81
N ALA A 245 13.05 -12.55 9.96
CA ALA A 245 13.37 -12.73 8.54
C ALA A 245 14.70 -13.46 8.33
N VAL A 246 15.71 -13.15 9.14
CA VAL A 246 17.01 -13.83 9.10
C VAL A 246 16.86 -15.31 9.49
N LEU A 247 16.11 -15.60 10.57
CA LEU A 247 15.88 -16.97 11.04
C LEU A 247 15.09 -17.83 10.04
N ASP A 248 14.04 -17.24 9.41
CA ASP A 248 13.30 -17.88 8.30
C ASP A 248 14.21 -18.16 7.10
N LYS A 249 15.10 -17.22 6.74
CA LYS A 249 16.02 -17.37 5.61
C LYS A 249 17.09 -18.42 5.86
N ILE A 250 17.61 -18.50 7.07
CA ILE A 250 18.55 -19.57 7.47
C ILE A 250 17.94 -20.95 7.25
N GLN A 251 16.67 -21.15 7.64
CA GLN A 251 15.98 -22.42 7.41
C GLN A 251 15.76 -22.69 5.92
N GLU A 252 15.36 -21.67 5.15
CA GLU A 252 15.18 -21.77 3.70
C GLU A 252 16.47 -22.22 3.01
N ASP A 253 17.62 -21.59 3.34
CA ASP A 253 18.91 -21.90 2.74
C ASP A 253 19.46 -23.27 3.17
N ALA A 254 19.14 -23.70 4.39
CA ALA A 254 19.59 -24.98 4.92
C ALA A 254 18.76 -26.18 4.42
N ASN A 255 17.45 -26.02 4.27
CA ASN A 255 16.52 -27.13 4.07
C ASN A 255 15.50 -26.87 2.93
N GLY A 256 15.42 -25.70 2.33
CA GLY A 256 14.44 -25.33 1.30
C GLY A 256 12.99 -25.22 1.79
N ILE A 257 12.76 -25.06 3.11
CA ILE A 257 11.43 -25.02 3.72
C ILE A 257 11.23 -23.76 4.56
N HIS A 258 9.97 -23.42 4.86
CA HIS A 258 9.56 -22.23 5.62
C HIS A 258 8.75 -22.57 6.89
N SER A 259 9.01 -23.71 7.52
CA SER A 259 8.22 -24.16 8.70
C SER A 259 8.38 -23.23 9.92
N ILE A 260 9.49 -22.49 10.05
CA ILE A 260 9.66 -21.44 11.06
C ILE A 260 8.61 -20.36 10.85
N ARG A 261 8.48 -19.87 9.64
CA ARG A 261 7.48 -18.84 9.29
C ARG A 261 6.06 -19.33 9.57
N GLU A 262 5.71 -20.49 9.06
CA GLU A 262 4.37 -21.06 9.18
C GLU A 262 3.94 -21.30 10.63
N ARG A 263 4.86 -21.72 11.47
CA ARG A 263 4.55 -22.05 12.87
C ARG A 263 4.66 -20.87 13.83
N TYR A 264 5.63 -19.98 13.63
CA TYR A 264 6.02 -19.02 14.66
C TYR A 264 5.76 -17.55 14.31
N MET A 265 5.50 -17.18 13.04
CA MET A 265 5.34 -15.77 12.65
C MET A 265 4.25 -15.04 13.46
N ASN A 266 3.11 -15.69 13.69
CA ASN A 266 2.01 -15.09 14.43
C ASN A 266 2.37 -14.80 15.89
N ALA A 267 3.00 -15.75 16.55
CA ALA A 267 3.42 -15.58 17.95
C ALA A 267 4.64 -14.63 18.04
N ALA A 268 5.62 -14.74 17.15
CA ALA A 268 6.78 -13.84 17.09
C ALA A 268 6.38 -12.38 16.90
N SER A 269 5.34 -12.11 16.12
CA SER A 269 4.82 -10.76 15.89
C SER A 269 3.96 -10.20 17.02
N ALA A 270 3.48 -11.06 17.94
CA ALA A 270 2.60 -10.64 19.05
C ALA A 270 3.29 -10.69 20.41
N THR A 271 4.02 -11.79 20.70
CA THR A 271 4.65 -12.09 21.98
C THR A 271 6.10 -12.57 21.78
N PRO A 272 7.02 -11.71 21.33
CA PRO A 272 8.38 -12.09 20.94
C PRO A 272 9.12 -12.88 22.02
N SER A 273 9.06 -12.47 23.29
CA SER A 273 9.76 -13.13 24.39
C SER A 273 9.41 -14.61 24.56
N MET A 274 8.20 -15.01 24.17
CA MET A 274 7.73 -16.40 24.29
C MET A 274 8.28 -17.31 23.16
N VAL A 275 8.75 -16.74 22.06
CA VAL A 275 9.02 -17.49 20.82
C VAL A 275 10.47 -17.44 20.41
N PHE A 276 11.15 -16.29 20.55
CA PHE A 276 12.48 -16.12 19.97
C PHE A 276 13.53 -17.06 20.54
N ALA A 277 13.46 -17.43 21.82
CA ALA A 277 14.37 -18.42 22.40
C ALA A 277 14.30 -19.77 21.65
N THR A 278 13.07 -20.24 21.37
CA THR A 278 12.86 -21.48 20.62
C THR A 278 13.36 -21.37 19.17
N VAL A 279 13.01 -20.28 18.49
CA VAL A 279 13.38 -20.10 17.07
C VAL A 279 14.88 -19.88 16.90
N LEU A 280 15.55 -19.19 17.82
CA LEU A 280 17.01 -19.07 17.84
C LEU A 280 17.70 -20.42 18.03
N ASN A 281 17.21 -21.26 18.97
CA ASN A 281 17.71 -22.62 19.13
C ASN A 281 17.55 -23.48 17.89
N LEU A 282 16.39 -23.43 17.23
CA LEU A 282 16.17 -24.12 15.94
C LEU A 282 17.13 -23.65 14.86
N SER A 283 17.42 -22.35 14.82
CA SER A 283 18.31 -21.78 13.81
C SER A 283 19.77 -22.27 13.94
N THR A 284 20.22 -22.62 15.14
CA THR A 284 21.57 -23.17 15.35
C THR A 284 21.78 -24.47 14.56
N HIS A 285 20.82 -25.39 14.60
CA HIS A 285 20.87 -26.63 13.82
C HIS A 285 20.79 -26.41 12.32
N HIS A 286 20.15 -25.33 11.87
CA HIS A 286 20.08 -24.99 10.45
C HIS A 286 21.38 -24.35 9.96
N ILE A 287 21.98 -23.45 10.74
CA ILE A 287 23.25 -22.81 10.43
C ILE A 287 24.37 -23.83 10.23
N GLU A 288 24.44 -24.86 11.06
CA GLU A 288 25.45 -25.95 10.97
C GLU A 288 25.44 -26.65 9.59
N LYS A 289 24.32 -26.61 8.86
CA LYS A 289 24.19 -27.21 7.53
C LYS A 289 24.67 -26.29 6.40
N LEU A 290 24.90 -25.01 6.68
CA LEU A 290 25.37 -24.04 5.71
C LEU A 290 26.89 -24.15 5.51
N ASN A 291 27.40 -23.64 4.37
CA ASN A 291 28.84 -23.52 4.18
C ASN A 291 29.44 -22.50 5.19
N PRO A 292 30.76 -22.55 5.45
CA PRO A 292 31.40 -21.70 6.46
C PRO A 292 31.17 -20.19 6.23
N GLY A 293 31.13 -19.73 4.98
CA GLY A 293 30.87 -18.33 4.65
C GLY A 293 29.43 -17.92 5.01
N GLY A 294 28.45 -18.78 4.76
CA GLY A 294 27.06 -18.57 5.13
C GLY A 294 26.87 -18.56 6.65
N GLN A 295 27.54 -19.48 7.37
CA GLN A 295 27.51 -19.51 8.84
C GLN A 295 27.98 -18.17 9.44
N VAL A 296 29.16 -17.71 9.02
CA VAL A 296 29.73 -16.43 9.49
C VAL A 296 28.85 -15.25 9.13
N PHE A 297 28.30 -15.21 7.93
CA PHE A 297 27.41 -14.15 7.47
C PHE A 297 26.15 -14.03 8.36
N TYR A 298 25.44 -15.15 8.56
CA TYR A 298 24.21 -15.12 9.33
C TYR A 298 24.45 -14.88 10.83
N GLU A 299 25.55 -15.39 11.40
CA GLU A 299 25.90 -15.11 12.80
C GLU A 299 26.20 -13.62 13.02
N LYS A 300 26.96 -12.98 12.13
CA LYS A 300 27.22 -11.54 12.18
C LYS A 300 25.94 -10.73 12.06
N LEU A 301 25.06 -11.11 11.12
CA LEU A 301 23.79 -10.39 10.91
C LEU A 301 22.84 -10.55 12.10
N LYS A 302 22.73 -11.74 12.70
CA LYS A 302 21.99 -11.94 13.95
C LYS A 302 22.57 -11.08 15.08
N GLN A 303 23.88 -11.07 15.25
CA GLN A 303 24.55 -10.27 16.27
C GLN A 303 24.30 -8.78 16.09
N GLU A 304 24.39 -8.26 14.86
CA GLU A 304 24.07 -6.85 14.54
C GLU A 304 22.66 -6.47 15.01
N ILE A 305 21.64 -7.30 14.68
CA ILE A 305 20.26 -7.02 15.03
C ILE A 305 20.03 -7.16 16.53
N ILE A 306 20.53 -8.24 17.14
CA ILE A 306 20.33 -8.53 18.58
C ILE A 306 21.00 -7.45 19.44
N SER A 307 22.15 -6.93 19.04
CA SER A 307 22.86 -5.85 19.78
C SER A 307 22.07 -4.54 19.88
N LYS A 308 21.06 -4.35 19.03
CA LYS A 308 20.17 -3.18 19.02
C LYS A 308 18.87 -3.41 19.82
N LEU A 309 18.62 -4.62 20.27
CA LEU A 309 17.48 -4.90 21.14
C LEU A 309 17.70 -4.28 22.52
N ASP A 310 16.59 -4.00 23.20
CA ASP A 310 16.60 -3.47 24.57
C ASP A 310 17.38 -4.43 25.49
N ALA A 311 18.14 -3.86 26.44
CA ALA A 311 18.87 -4.63 27.44
C ALA A 311 17.99 -5.56 28.28
N LYS A 312 16.68 -5.29 28.34
CA LYS A 312 15.67 -6.17 28.97
C LYS A 312 15.34 -7.42 28.17
N GLY A 313 15.89 -7.55 26.94
CA GLY A 313 15.63 -8.64 26.02
C GLY A 313 14.41 -8.41 25.11
N PHE A 314 13.85 -9.50 24.60
CA PHE A 314 12.70 -9.44 23.71
C PHE A 314 11.45 -8.89 24.40
N PRO A 315 10.66 -8.01 23.73
CA PRO A 315 9.40 -7.51 24.29
C PRO A 315 8.45 -8.66 24.66
N PRO A 316 7.80 -8.60 25.84
CA PRO A 316 6.81 -9.60 26.20
C PRO A 316 5.55 -9.52 25.30
N HIS A 317 5.22 -8.33 24.83
CA HIS A 317 4.06 -8.07 23.98
C HIS A 317 4.32 -6.89 23.04
N LEU A 318 3.88 -7.01 21.78
CA LEU A 318 3.86 -5.92 20.82
C LEU A 318 2.43 -5.41 20.63
N ASN A 319 2.23 -4.11 20.77
CA ASN A 319 0.96 -3.49 20.39
C ASN A 319 0.73 -3.59 18.87
N LEU A 320 -0.47 -3.26 18.40
CA LEU A 320 -0.83 -3.48 16.99
C LEU A 320 0.05 -2.69 16.00
N GLN A 321 0.50 -1.48 16.36
CA GLN A 321 1.40 -0.68 15.52
C GLN A 321 2.80 -1.31 15.46
N ASP A 322 3.32 -1.82 16.58
CA ASP A 322 4.62 -2.50 16.61
C ASP A 322 4.58 -3.86 15.93
N GLN A 323 3.42 -4.53 15.92
CA GLN A 323 3.20 -5.70 15.06
C GLN A 323 3.28 -5.32 13.57
N GLY A 324 2.71 -4.16 13.19
CA GLY A 324 2.89 -3.60 11.85
C GLY A 324 4.37 -3.36 11.53
N ARG A 325 5.11 -2.72 12.44
CA ARG A 325 6.56 -2.51 12.29
C ARG A 325 7.35 -3.82 12.19
N PHE A 326 6.93 -4.86 12.91
CA PHE A 326 7.49 -6.21 12.76
C PHE A 326 7.36 -6.70 11.33
N PHE A 327 6.18 -6.61 10.72
CA PHE A 327 5.97 -7.10 9.36
C PHE A 327 6.73 -6.28 8.31
N VAL A 328 6.87 -4.96 8.50
CA VAL A 328 7.70 -4.13 7.62
C VAL A 328 9.20 -4.48 7.79
N GLY A 329 9.67 -4.64 9.02
CA GLY A 329 11.04 -5.08 9.30
C GLY A 329 11.36 -6.46 8.70
N TYR A 330 10.42 -7.40 8.78
CA TYR A 330 10.51 -8.70 8.12
C TYR A 330 10.63 -8.55 6.59
N TYR A 331 9.75 -7.76 5.98
CA TYR A 331 9.78 -7.52 4.53
C TYR A 331 11.09 -6.88 4.09
N HIS A 332 11.52 -5.80 4.71
CA HIS A 332 12.74 -5.09 4.38
C HIS A 332 13.98 -5.98 4.48
N GLN A 333 14.11 -6.75 5.55
CA GLN A 333 15.25 -7.64 5.74
C GLN A 333 15.25 -8.78 4.71
N ARG A 334 14.10 -9.32 4.35
CA ARG A 334 13.97 -10.31 3.26
C ARG A 334 14.45 -9.74 1.92
N GLN A 335 14.03 -8.52 1.58
CA GLN A 335 14.45 -7.86 0.33
C GLN A 335 15.97 -7.60 0.32
N ASP A 336 16.54 -7.12 1.42
CA ASP A 336 17.99 -6.90 1.55
C ASP A 336 18.79 -8.20 1.34
N LEU A 337 18.31 -9.30 1.88
CA LEU A 337 18.94 -10.63 1.70
C LEU A 337 18.91 -11.12 0.24
N PHE A 338 17.84 -10.79 -0.50
CA PHE A 338 17.77 -11.10 -1.93
C PHE A 338 18.71 -10.23 -2.76
N MET A 339 18.77 -8.92 -2.52
CA MET A 339 19.70 -8.01 -3.21
C MET A 339 21.16 -8.42 -3.03
N ASN A 340 21.53 -8.79 -1.81
CA ASN A 340 22.91 -9.23 -1.52
C ASN A 340 23.28 -10.52 -2.27
N LYS A 341 22.30 -11.40 -2.53
CA LYS A 341 22.53 -12.62 -3.30
C LYS A 341 22.75 -12.33 -4.80
N GLU A 342 21.90 -11.48 -5.39
CA GLU A 342 22.02 -11.06 -6.80
C GLU A 342 23.36 -10.34 -7.08
N ASN A 343 23.81 -9.47 -6.18
CA ASN A 343 25.11 -8.79 -6.30
C ASN A 343 26.26 -9.78 -6.26
N LYS A 344 26.22 -10.81 -5.41
CA LYS A 344 27.24 -11.87 -5.37
C LYS A 344 27.23 -12.74 -6.62
N GLU A 345 26.07 -13.05 -7.18
CA GLU A 345 25.94 -13.81 -8.42
C GLU A 345 26.48 -13.02 -9.62
N MET A 346 26.30 -11.68 -9.64
CA MET A 346 26.90 -10.81 -10.65
C MET A 346 28.42 -10.71 -10.53
N GLU A 347 28.97 -10.59 -9.31
CA GLU A 347 30.42 -10.58 -9.08
C GLU A 347 31.11 -11.91 -9.44
N LEU A 348 30.42 -13.04 -9.36
CA LEU A 348 30.93 -14.36 -9.73
C LEU A 348 30.81 -14.64 -11.24
N SER A 349 30.02 -13.83 -11.97
CA SER A 349 29.83 -13.94 -13.41
C SER A 349 30.70 -12.98 -14.24
N LEU A 350 31.47 -12.13 -13.60
CA LEU A 350 32.50 -11.24 -14.16
C LEU A 350 33.91 -11.83 -13.94
#